data_2782a98a721f8c024ee231081b719b07
#
_entry.id   2782a98a721f8c024ee231081b719b07
#
_cell.length_a   1.000
_cell.length_b   1.000
_cell.length_c   1.000
_cell.angle_alpha   90.00
_cell.angle_beta   90.00
_cell.angle_gamma   90.00
#
_symmetry.space_group_name_H-M   'P 1'
#
loop_
_entity.id
_entity.type
_entity.pdbx_description
1 polymer ?
#
loop_
_entity_poly.entity_id
_entity_poly.type
_entity_poly.pdbx_seq_one_letter_code
_entity_poly.pdbx_strand_id
1 'polypeptide(L)'
;KLAVQIVKQAKIADSEGKDFAVVFAAMGVQNDVAEYFRRSFEETGVIQRVCMFLNLSNDPIIERILTPRCALTEKNMHILVIMTDLTSYCEALREFSSSKGEIPGRKGYPGYLYSDLASMYERAGVVEGSTGSVTQIPILTMPNDDITHPIPDLTAYITEGQIVFDRNLDQTGIYPGLSVLLSLSRLMKD
;
A
#
# COMPACT_ATOMS: atom_id res chain seq x y z
N LYS A 1 3.38 11.92 1.78
CA LYS A 1 4.59 12.46 2.46
C LYS A 1 5.20 11.43 3.42
N LEU A 2 4.43 10.79 4.35
CA LEU A 2 4.96 9.80 5.30
C LEU A 2 5.64 8.62 4.59
N ALA A 3 5.04 8.05 3.54
CA ALA A 3 5.62 6.95 2.75
C ALA A 3 7.03 7.29 2.24
N VAL A 4 7.24 8.51 1.74
CA VAL A 4 8.56 8.98 1.29
C VAL A 4 9.55 9.01 2.45
N GLN A 5 9.13 9.47 3.64
CA GLN A 5 9.99 9.49 4.82
C GLN A 5 10.38 8.07 5.27
N ILE A 6 9.43 7.15 5.22
CA ILE A 6 9.70 5.73 5.53
C ILE A 6 10.75 5.17 4.56
N VAL A 7 10.58 5.37 3.25
CA VAL A 7 11.56 4.92 2.24
C VAL A 7 12.95 5.51 2.47
N LYS A 8 13.02 6.82 2.80
CA LYS A 8 14.29 7.51 3.06
C LYS A 8 15.05 6.95 4.27
N GLN A 9 14.31 6.52 5.29
CA GLN A 9 14.86 6.09 6.57
C GLN A 9 14.91 4.57 6.75
N ALA A 10 14.26 3.81 5.86
CA ALA A 10 14.23 2.36 5.95
C ALA A 10 15.64 1.76 5.88
N LYS A 11 15.99 1.01 6.92
CA LYS A 11 17.24 0.26 7.06
C LYS A 11 16.93 -1.07 7.73
N ILE A 12 17.76 -2.07 7.46
CA ILE A 12 17.70 -3.33 8.19
C ILE A 12 18.55 -3.18 9.45
N ALA A 13 17.99 -3.49 10.62
CA ALA A 13 18.59 -3.21 11.92
C ALA A 13 19.92 -3.95 12.17
N ASP A 14 20.10 -5.16 11.64
CA ASP A 14 21.24 -6.05 11.98
C ASP A 14 22.04 -6.51 10.76
N SER A 15 22.14 -5.74 9.68
CA SER A 15 22.79 -6.25 8.47
C SER A 15 23.88 -5.33 7.93
N GLU A 16 25.09 -5.65 8.24
CA GLU A 16 26.20 -5.41 7.33
C GLU A 16 26.07 -6.39 6.16
N GLY A 17 25.64 -5.90 4.98
CA GLY A 17 25.71 -6.63 3.73
C GLY A 17 24.50 -7.45 3.29
N LYS A 18 23.31 -7.31 3.89
CA LYS A 18 22.10 -7.93 3.34
C LYS A 18 21.45 -7.02 2.29
N ASP A 19 21.07 -7.62 1.17
CA ASP A 19 20.38 -6.90 0.09
C ASP A 19 19.00 -6.41 0.53
N PHE A 20 18.80 -5.11 0.47
CA PHE A 20 17.54 -4.44 0.78
C PHE A 20 17.05 -3.65 -0.41
N ALA A 21 15.81 -3.88 -0.80
CA ALA A 21 15.14 -3.14 -1.85
C ALA A 21 13.80 -2.58 -1.39
N VAL A 22 13.39 -1.50 -2.01
CA VAL A 22 12.05 -0.93 -1.84
C VAL A 22 11.30 -1.07 -3.15
N VAL A 23 10.09 -1.57 -3.07
CA VAL A 23 9.16 -1.59 -4.21
C VAL A 23 8.05 -0.60 -3.93
N PHE A 24 7.89 0.35 -4.83
CA PHE A 24 6.87 1.39 -4.72
C PHE A 24 5.85 1.21 -5.84
N ALA A 25 4.64 0.79 -5.48
CA ALA A 25 3.53 0.61 -6.41
C ALA A 25 2.51 1.73 -6.22
N ALA A 26 2.35 2.58 -7.24
CA ALA A 26 1.36 3.65 -7.24
C ALA A 26 0.24 3.34 -8.24
N MET A 27 -1.00 3.39 -7.77
CA MET A 27 -2.19 3.01 -8.51
C MET A 27 -3.16 4.19 -8.63
N GLY A 28 -3.39 4.66 -9.84
CA GLY A 28 -4.33 5.76 -10.11
C GLY A 28 -3.90 7.11 -9.54
N VAL A 29 -2.60 7.36 -9.46
CA VAL A 29 -2.05 8.63 -8.97
C VAL A 29 -2.04 9.71 -10.06
N GLN A 30 -2.14 10.96 -9.65
CA GLN A 30 -2.00 12.10 -10.56
C GLN A 30 -0.53 12.29 -10.97
N ASN A 31 -0.31 12.90 -12.13
CA ASN A 31 1.03 13.10 -12.69
C ASN A 31 1.96 13.91 -11.76
N ASP A 32 1.44 14.93 -11.12
CA ASP A 32 2.19 15.77 -10.17
C ASP A 32 2.63 14.97 -8.92
N VAL A 33 1.78 14.08 -8.44
CA VAL A 33 2.08 13.18 -7.32
C VAL A 33 3.15 12.16 -7.73
N ALA A 34 3.03 11.56 -8.91
CA ALA A 34 4.02 10.61 -9.43
C ALA A 34 5.40 11.29 -9.59
N GLU A 35 5.43 12.49 -10.15
CA GLU A 35 6.65 13.27 -10.32
C GLU A 35 7.27 13.69 -8.97
N TYR A 36 6.43 14.03 -7.98
CA TYR A 36 6.88 14.30 -6.61
C TYR A 36 7.60 13.11 -6.00
N PHE A 37 7.07 11.89 -6.15
CA PHE A 37 7.72 10.68 -5.67
C PHE A 37 9.05 10.45 -6.37
N ARG A 38 9.07 10.54 -7.71
CA ARG A 38 10.27 10.35 -8.51
C ARG A 38 11.39 11.31 -8.07
N ARG A 39 11.11 12.61 -8.04
CA ARG A 39 12.09 13.62 -7.61
C ARG A 39 12.56 13.41 -6.19
N SER A 40 11.65 13.10 -5.26
CA SER A 40 12.00 12.85 -3.87
C SER A 40 12.95 11.67 -3.70
N PHE A 41 12.85 10.63 -4.52
CA PHE A 41 13.75 9.48 -4.48
C PHE A 41 15.09 9.76 -5.19
N GLU A 42 15.07 10.55 -6.26
CA GLU A 42 16.27 11.02 -6.95
C GLU A 42 17.13 11.92 -6.07
N GLU A 43 16.54 12.94 -5.45
CA GLU A 43 17.22 13.91 -4.59
C GLU A 43 17.87 13.25 -3.35
N THR A 44 17.29 12.17 -2.86
CA THR A 44 17.82 11.45 -1.70
C THR A 44 18.81 10.34 -2.03
N GLY A 45 19.04 10.07 -3.32
CA GLY A 45 19.95 9.01 -3.77
C GLY A 45 19.48 7.59 -3.48
N VAL A 46 18.24 7.40 -2.98
CA VAL A 46 17.67 6.07 -2.70
C VAL A 46 17.12 5.39 -3.96
N ILE A 47 17.03 6.10 -5.08
CA ILE A 47 16.44 5.58 -6.32
C ILE A 47 17.11 4.30 -6.82
N GLN A 48 18.38 4.08 -6.52
CA GLN A 48 19.11 2.87 -6.90
C GLN A 48 18.59 1.60 -6.20
N ARG A 49 17.87 1.76 -5.08
CA ARG A 49 17.26 0.69 -4.30
C ARG A 49 15.75 0.64 -4.42
N VAL A 50 15.15 1.53 -5.21
CA VAL A 50 13.70 1.65 -5.37
C VAL A 50 13.29 1.19 -6.76
N CYS A 51 12.46 0.16 -6.83
CA CYS A 51 11.76 -0.25 -8.04
C CYS A 51 10.37 0.42 -8.03
N MET A 52 10.05 1.22 -9.04
CA MET A 52 8.79 1.97 -9.12
C MET A 52 7.87 1.39 -10.18
N PHE A 53 6.67 1.02 -9.76
CA PHE A 53 5.55 0.68 -10.64
C PHE A 53 4.52 1.80 -10.56
N LEU A 54 4.39 2.59 -11.62
CA LEU A 54 3.50 3.74 -11.65
C LEU A 54 2.36 3.50 -12.63
N ASN A 55 1.13 3.55 -12.11
CA ASN A 55 -0.08 3.63 -12.90
C ASN A 55 -0.72 5.00 -12.64
N LEU A 56 -0.90 5.78 -13.67
CA LEU A 56 -1.46 7.12 -13.59
C LEU A 56 -2.99 7.08 -13.60
N SER A 57 -3.62 8.17 -13.20
CA SER A 57 -5.08 8.27 -13.12
C SER A 57 -5.78 8.15 -14.48
N ASN A 58 -5.08 8.48 -15.55
CA ASN A 58 -5.56 8.39 -16.94
C ASN A 58 -5.19 7.08 -17.65
N ASP A 59 -4.43 6.18 -16.99
CA ASP A 59 -4.08 4.88 -17.54
C ASP A 59 -5.26 3.89 -17.45
N PRO A 60 -5.30 2.86 -18.32
CA PRO A 60 -6.34 1.85 -18.31
C PRO A 60 -6.51 1.17 -16.95
N ILE A 61 -7.76 0.88 -16.58
CA ILE A 61 -8.10 0.23 -15.29
C ILE A 61 -7.45 -1.15 -15.12
N ILE A 62 -7.26 -1.88 -16.20
CA ILE A 62 -6.63 -3.22 -16.17
C ILE A 62 -5.18 -3.12 -15.72
N GLU A 63 -4.44 -2.13 -16.19
CA GLU A 63 -3.07 -1.88 -15.73
C GLU A 63 -3.04 -1.55 -14.24
N ARG A 64 -4.02 -0.80 -13.74
CA ARG A 64 -4.17 -0.49 -12.32
C ARG A 64 -4.35 -1.74 -11.47
N ILE A 65 -5.10 -2.73 -11.95
CA ILE A 65 -5.30 -4.02 -11.29
C ILE A 65 -4.03 -4.88 -11.32
N LEU A 66 -3.22 -4.78 -12.36
CA LEU A 66 -1.99 -5.55 -12.49
C LEU A 66 -0.81 -4.96 -11.71
N THR A 67 -0.75 -3.65 -11.56
CA THR A 67 0.39 -2.94 -10.96
C THR A 67 0.83 -3.50 -9.59
N PRO A 68 -0.04 -3.70 -8.59
CA PRO A 68 0.41 -4.23 -7.31
C PRO A 68 0.82 -5.70 -7.38
N ARG A 69 0.27 -6.46 -8.32
CA ARG A 69 0.62 -7.88 -8.51
C ARG A 69 2.02 -8.04 -9.11
N CYS A 70 2.42 -7.15 -10.00
CA CYS A 70 3.77 -7.13 -10.56
C CYS A 70 4.84 -6.76 -9.51
N ALA A 71 4.47 -5.95 -8.53
CA ALA A 71 5.37 -5.46 -7.49
C ALA A 71 5.82 -6.53 -6.47
N LEU A 72 5.23 -7.72 -6.47
CA LEU A 72 5.37 -8.74 -5.40
C LEU A 72 6.25 -9.95 -5.78
N THR A 73 7.21 -9.83 -6.70
CA THR A 73 7.86 -10.99 -7.34
C THR A 73 9.33 -11.27 -6.98
N GLU A 74 9.98 -10.49 -6.12
CA GLU A 74 11.42 -10.69 -5.81
C GLU A 74 11.69 -11.78 -4.76
N LYS A 75 12.83 -12.48 -4.91
CA LYS A 75 13.24 -13.58 -4.02
C LYS A 75 14.60 -13.30 -3.35
N ASN A 76 14.77 -13.81 -2.12
CA ASN A 76 16.01 -13.80 -1.34
C ASN A 76 16.55 -12.43 -0.91
N MET A 77 15.76 -11.36 -1.03
CA MET A 77 16.09 -10.01 -0.54
C MET A 77 15.12 -9.61 0.57
N HIS A 78 15.53 -8.65 1.39
CA HIS A 78 14.57 -7.97 2.28
C HIS A 78 13.89 -6.86 1.48
N ILE A 79 12.58 -6.96 1.31
CA ILE A 79 11.81 -6.07 0.45
C ILE A 79 10.77 -5.33 1.27
N LEU A 80 10.76 -4.00 1.14
CA LEU A 80 9.68 -3.15 1.63
C LEU A 80 8.79 -2.77 0.44
N VAL A 81 7.56 -3.23 0.44
CA VAL A 81 6.56 -2.90 -0.58
C VAL A 81 5.62 -1.82 -0.05
N ILE A 82 5.57 -0.69 -0.73
CA ILE A 82 4.62 0.39 -0.45
C ILE A 82 3.63 0.46 -1.59
N MET A 83 2.36 0.28 -1.28
CA MET A 83 1.26 0.30 -2.25
C MET A 83 0.34 1.51 -1.98
N THR A 84 0.20 2.39 -2.95
CA THR A 84 -0.65 3.58 -2.89
C THR A 84 -1.32 3.82 -4.26
N ASP A 85 -2.58 4.12 -4.44
CA ASP A 85 -3.67 4.15 -3.49
C ASP A 85 -4.55 2.91 -3.67
N LEU A 86 -4.72 2.13 -2.63
CA LEU A 86 -5.54 0.91 -2.69
C LEU A 86 -7.03 1.21 -2.84
N THR A 87 -7.48 2.41 -2.50
CA THR A 87 -8.83 2.85 -2.82
C THR A 87 -9.03 2.92 -4.33
N SER A 88 -8.09 3.49 -5.07
CA SER A 88 -8.12 3.54 -6.53
C SER A 88 -8.07 2.14 -7.16
N TYR A 89 -7.33 1.21 -6.56
CA TYR A 89 -7.31 -0.20 -6.96
C TYR A 89 -8.68 -0.86 -6.79
N CYS A 90 -9.31 -0.71 -5.63
CA CYS A 90 -10.63 -1.28 -5.36
C CYS A 90 -11.71 -0.67 -6.26
N GLU A 91 -11.63 0.63 -6.58
CA GLU A 91 -12.53 1.28 -7.54
C GLU A 91 -12.35 0.70 -8.96
N ALA A 92 -11.12 0.41 -9.37
CA ALA A 92 -10.87 -0.26 -10.65
C ALA A 92 -11.46 -1.67 -10.69
N LEU A 93 -11.38 -2.43 -9.58
CA LEU A 93 -12.05 -3.73 -9.46
C LEU A 93 -13.57 -3.61 -9.53
N ARG A 94 -14.16 -2.60 -8.90
CA ARG A 94 -15.61 -2.34 -8.95
C ARG A 94 -16.06 -2.06 -10.39
N GLU A 95 -15.33 -1.19 -11.10
CA GLU A 95 -15.63 -0.86 -12.49
C GLU A 95 -15.50 -2.09 -13.41
N PHE A 96 -14.44 -2.87 -13.24
CA PHE A 96 -14.21 -4.09 -14.00
C PHE A 96 -15.29 -5.15 -13.77
N SER A 97 -15.65 -5.40 -12.51
CA SER A 97 -16.72 -6.33 -12.12
C SER A 97 -18.08 -5.87 -12.68
N SER A 98 -18.38 -4.59 -12.59
CA SER A 98 -19.59 -3.99 -13.15
C SER A 98 -19.67 -4.15 -14.68
N SER A 99 -18.53 -3.96 -15.37
CA SER A 99 -18.48 -4.13 -16.84
C SER A 99 -18.70 -5.57 -17.29
N LYS A 100 -18.41 -6.54 -16.43
CA LYS A 100 -18.68 -7.96 -16.65
C LYS A 100 -20.10 -8.39 -16.28
N GLY A 101 -20.89 -7.49 -15.67
CA GLY A 101 -22.23 -7.81 -15.21
C GLY A 101 -22.27 -8.74 -14.00
N GLU A 102 -21.21 -8.77 -13.19
CA GLU A 102 -21.17 -9.56 -11.95
C GLU A 102 -22.13 -8.98 -10.91
N ILE A 103 -22.68 -9.86 -10.06
CA ILE A 103 -23.59 -9.43 -8.98
C ILE A 103 -22.81 -8.60 -7.96
N PRO A 104 -23.19 -7.32 -7.73
CA PRO A 104 -22.48 -6.45 -6.81
C PRO A 104 -22.68 -6.89 -5.36
N GLY A 105 -21.60 -6.83 -4.59
CA GLY A 105 -21.61 -6.97 -3.14
C GLY A 105 -21.84 -5.63 -2.41
N ARG A 106 -21.31 -5.53 -1.20
CA ARG A 106 -21.44 -4.33 -0.34
C ARG A 106 -20.92 -3.07 -1.05
N LYS A 107 -21.72 -2.02 -1.09
CA LYS A 107 -21.44 -0.73 -1.78
C LYS A 107 -21.04 -0.86 -3.26
N GLY A 108 -21.46 -1.93 -3.93
CA GLY A 108 -21.17 -2.14 -5.36
C GLY A 108 -19.80 -2.75 -5.67
N TYR A 109 -19.01 -3.09 -4.66
CA TYR A 109 -17.75 -3.81 -4.85
C TYR A 109 -18.01 -5.28 -5.19
N PRO A 110 -17.09 -5.97 -5.90
CA PRO A 110 -17.25 -7.39 -6.18
C PRO A 110 -17.27 -8.20 -4.87
N GLY A 111 -18.04 -9.30 -4.88
CA GLY A 111 -18.16 -10.19 -3.71
C GLY A 111 -16.83 -10.81 -3.28
N TYR A 112 -15.87 -10.91 -4.21
CA TYR A 112 -14.51 -11.43 -3.97
C TYR A 112 -13.48 -10.37 -3.54
N LEU A 113 -13.90 -9.14 -3.20
CA LEU A 113 -12.98 -8.07 -2.83
C LEU A 113 -12.06 -8.48 -1.68
N TYR A 114 -12.60 -9.15 -0.66
CA TYR A 114 -11.81 -9.63 0.48
C TYR A 114 -10.72 -10.62 0.05
N SER A 115 -11.08 -11.66 -0.69
CA SER A 115 -10.12 -12.69 -1.14
C SER A 115 -9.07 -12.13 -2.09
N ASP A 116 -9.44 -11.14 -2.90
CA ASP A 116 -8.51 -10.47 -3.80
C ASP A 116 -7.47 -9.65 -3.02
N LEU A 117 -7.90 -8.83 -2.05
CA LEU A 117 -6.99 -8.09 -1.17
C LEU A 117 -6.14 -9.04 -0.32
N ALA A 118 -6.73 -10.09 0.25
CA ALA A 118 -6.00 -11.10 1.03
C ALA A 118 -4.90 -11.76 0.19
N SER A 119 -5.19 -12.10 -1.06
CA SER A 119 -4.20 -12.71 -1.97
C SER A 119 -2.95 -11.86 -2.21
N MET A 120 -3.05 -10.54 -2.04
CA MET A 120 -1.91 -9.63 -2.11
C MET A 120 -1.24 -9.45 -0.76
N TYR A 121 -2.02 -9.21 0.30
CA TYR A 121 -1.46 -8.87 1.62
C TYR A 121 -0.82 -10.07 2.32
N GLU A 122 -1.36 -11.27 2.16
CA GLU A 122 -0.80 -12.51 2.73
C GLU A 122 0.54 -12.94 2.12
N ARG A 123 1.02 -12.23 1.12
CA ARG A 123 2.39 -12.42 0.61
C ARG A 123 3.46 -11.77 1.48
N ALA A 124 3.07 -10.95 2.46
CA ALA A 124 3.99 -10.43 3.45
C ALA A 124 4.45 -11.54 4.40
N GLY A 125 5.73 -11.59 4.71
CA GLY A 125 6.28 -12.56 5.65
C GLY A 125 7.68 -13.04 5.29
N VAL A 126 8.09 -14.07 5.99
CA VAL A 126 9.33 -14.80 5.78
C VAL A 126 8.97 -16.23 5.37
N VAL A 127 9.59 -16.71 4.30
CA VAL A 127 9.38 -18.08 3.83
C VAL A 127 10.51 -18.94 4.34
N GLU A 128 10.20 -20.12 4.88
CA GLU A 128 11.17 -21.09 5.35
C GLU A 128 12.15 -21.48 4.21
N GLY A 129 13.44 -21.46 4.50
CA GLY A 129 14.50 -21.71 3.50
C GLY A 129 14.86 -20.47 2.65
N SER A 130 14.21 -19.33 2.83
CA SER A 130 14.58 -18.05 2.22
C SER A 130 15.36 -17.18 3.21
N THR A 131 16.35 -16.44 2.72
CA THR A 131 17.08 -15.44 3.53
C THR A 131 16.41 -14.08 3.51
N GLY A 132 15.37 -13.89 2.68
CA GLY A 132 14.66 -12.64 2.49
C GLY A 132 13.37 -12.54 3.29
N SER A 133 12.82 -11.33 3.33
CA SER A 133 11.50 -11.06 3.91
C SER A 133 10.74 -10.04 3.08
N VAL A 134 9.42 -10.12 3.10
CA VAL A 134 8.53 -9.14 2.46
C VAL A 134 7.72 -8.42 3.52
N THR A 135 7.92 -7.13 3.62
CA THR A 135 7.11 -6.24 4.46
C THR A 135 6.25 -5.36 3.57
N GLN A 136 4.95 -5.27 3.87
CA GLN A 136 4.01 -4.49 3.07
C GLN A 136 3.42 -3.33 3.88
N ILE A 137 3.35 -2.17 3.25
CA ILE A 137 2.66 -0.99 3.78
C ILE A 137 1.59 -0.58 2.76
N PRO A 138 0.38 -1.12 2.87
CA PRO A 138 -0.74 -0.69 2.05
C PRO A 138 -1.23 0.68 2.53
N ILE A 139 -1.41 1.61 1.59
CA ILE A 139 -1.93 2.95 1.85
C ILE A 139 -3.25 3.09 1.12
N LEU A 140 -4.26 3.53 1.83
CA LEU A 140 -5.59 3.75 1.28
C LEU A 140 -6.16 5.09 1.75
N THR A 141 -7.15 5.58 1.03
CA THR A 141 -7.95 6.73 1.41
C THR A 141 -9.29 6.24 1.94
N MET A 142 -9.75 6.81 3.06
CA MET A 142 -11.08 6.52 3.59
C MET A 142 -12.11 7.48 2.96
N PRO A 143 -13.02 7.01 2.10
CA PRO A 143 -14.07 7.87 1.56
C PRO A 143 -14.94 8.44 2.70
N ASN A 144 -15.13 9.76 2.70
CA ASN A 144 -15.85 10.50 3.74
C ASN A 144 -15.32 10.31 5.17
N ASP A 145 -14.05 9.96 5.33
CA ASP A 145 -13.42 9.61 6.61
C ASP A 145 -14.15 8.45 7.35
N ASP A 146 -14.86 7.61 6.60
CA ASP A 146 -15.66 6.48 7.11
C ASP A 146 -14.78 5.22 7.23
N ILE A 147 -14.34 4.90 8.44
CA ILE A 147 -13.56 3.71 8.74
C ILE A 147 -14.38 2.42 8.53
N THR A 148 -15.71 2.50 8.52
CA THR A 148 -16.60 1.35 8.28
C THR A 148 -16.84 1.09 6.78
N HIS A 149 -16.25 1.91 5.91
CA HIS A 149 -16.30 1.67 4.48
C HIS A 149 -15.63 0.32 4.13
N PRO A 150 -16.13 -0.45 3.13
CA PRO A 150 -15.61 -1.79 2.82
C PRO A 150 -14.09 -1.86 2.64
N ILE A 151 -13.47 -0.86 2.05
CA ILE A 151 -12.03 -0.86 1.78
C ILE A 151 -11.20 -0.81 3.06
N PRO A 152 -11.31 0.20 3.94
CA PRO A 152 -10.58 0.20 5.20
C PRO A 152 -11.00 -0.94 6.14
N ASP A 153 -12.29 -1.29 6.17
CA ASP A 153 -12.83 -2.36 7.01
C ASP A 153 -12.18 -3.72 6.65
N LEU A 154 -12.23 -4.13 5.39
CA LEU A 154 -11.64 -5.39 4.94
C LEU A 154 -10.11 -5.40 5.07
N THR A 155 -9.44 -4.30 4.75
CA THR A 155 -7.99 -4.17 4.91
C THR A 155 -7.59 -4.33 6.38
N ALA A 156 -8.36 -3.76 7.30
CA ALA A 156 -8.12 -3.87 8.73
C ALA A 156 -8.23 -5.32 9.24
N TYR A 157 -9.07 -6.17 8.64
CA TYR A 157 -9.14 -7.59 9.00
C TYR A 157 -7.93 -8.41 8.56
N ILE A 158 -7.29 -8.01 7.45
CA ILE A 158 -6.20 -8.79 6.85
C ILE A 158 -4.85 -8.38 7.43
N THR A 159 -4.64 -7.08 7.68
CA THR A 159 -3.36 -6.54 8.14
C THR A 159 -3.16 -6.67 9.64
N GLU A 160 -1.89 -6.80 10.08
CA GLU A 160 -1.51 -6.92 11.51
C GLU A 160 -1.69 -5.64 12.32
N GLY A 161 -1.80 -4.50 11.67
CA GLY A 161 -2.01 -3.22 12.30
C GLY A 161 -2.44 -2.15 11.34
N GLN A 162 -2.86 -1.02 11.89
CA GLN A 162 -3.27 0.13 11.09
C GLN A 162 -2.81 1.44 11.73
N ILE A 163 -2.40 2.37 10.87
CA ILE A 163 -2.07 3.74 11.24
C ILE A 163 -3.13 4.64 10.63
N VAL A 164 -3.87 5.33 11.49
CA VAL A 164 -4.99 6.19 11.07
C VAL A 164 -4.58 7.65 11.15
N PHE A 165 -4.84 8.40 10.07
CA PHE A 165 -4.66 9.84 10.02
C PHE A 165 -5.99 10.54 10.27
N ASP A 166 -5.96 11.61 11.08
CA ASP A 166 -7.10 12.44 11.39
C ASP A 166 -6.91 13.86 10.80
N ARG A 167 -7.87 14.29 10.00
CA ARG A 167 -7.85 15.64 9.39
C ARG A 167 -7.93 16.76 10.42
N ASN A 168 -8.62 16.53 11.54
CA ASN A 168 -8.73 17.54 12.59
C ASN A 168 -7.36 17.85 13.19
N LEU A 169 -6.51 16.84 13.36
CA LEU A 169 -5.13 17.02 13.86
C LEU A 169 -4.30 17.84 12.86
N ASP A 170 -4.42 17.55 11.57
CA ASP A 170 -3.71 18.29 10.52
C ASP A 170 -4.18 19.76 10.49
N GLN A 171 -5.49 20.04 10.63
CA GLN A 171 -6.05 21.38 10.70
C GLN A 171 -5.58 22.17 11.94
N THR A 172 -5.31 21.49 13.05
CA THR A 172 -4.74 22.11 14.26
C THR A 172 -3.23 22.32 14.20
N GLY A 173 -2.59 21.99 13.08
CA GLY A 173 -1.16 22.17 12.86
C GLY A 173 -0.28 21.06 13.43
N ILE A 174 -0.86 19.95 13.86
CA ILE A 174 -0.12 18.76 14.31
C ILE A 174 0.30 17.95 13.08
N TYR A 175 1.61 17.85 12.85
CA TYR A 175 2.14 17.09 11.72
C TYR A 175 3.18 16.05 12.18
N PRO A 176 3.06 14.79 11.73
CA PRO A 176 1.95 14.20 10.97
C PRO A 176 0.68 14.05 11.84
N GLY A 177 -0.51 14.27 11.24
CA GLY A 177 -1.81 14.17 11.90
C GLY A 177 -2.20 12.72 12.25
N LEU A 178 -1.36 12.01 13.00
CA LEU A 178 -1.59 10.62 13.40
C LEU A 178 -2.55 10.53 14.59
N SER A 179 -3.64 9.82 14.41
CA SER A 179 -4.56 9.48 15.52
C SER A 179 -4.04 8.27 16.28
N VAL A 180 -3.43 8.49 17.43
CA VAL A 180 -2.89 7.43 18.28
C VAL A 180 -4.01 6.53 18.82
N LEU A 181 -5.16 7.11 19.14
CA LEU A 181 -6.28 6.37 19.73
C LEU A 181 -6.99 5.43 18.74
N LEU A 182 -7.01 5.79 17.45
CA LEU A 182 -7.62 4.98 16.39
C LEU A 182 -6.64 4.01 15.74
N SER A 183 -5.34 4.25 15.92
CA SER A 183 -4.29 3.39 15.41
C SER A 183 -4.09 2.20 16.36
N LEU A 184 -3.90 1.01 15.79
CA LEU A 184 -3.70 -0.19 16.60
C LEU A 184 -2.72 -1.15 15.93
N SER A 185 -2.10 -2.01 16.75
CA SER A 185 -1.35 -3.19 16.34
C SER A 185 -2.01 -4.43 16.93
N ARG A 186 -2.14 -5.47 16.12
CA ARG A 186 -2.68 -6.77 16.52
C ARG A 186 -1.59 -7.80 16.76
N LEU A 187 -0.32 -7.39 16.63
CA LEU A 187 0.80 -8.28 16.90
C LEU A 187 0.75 -8.71 18.37
N MET A 188 0.42 -9.96 18.58
CA MET A 188 0.52 -10.58 19.92
C MET A 188 2.01 -10.86 20.18
N LYS A 189 2.52 -10.32 21.28
CA LYS A 189 3.78 -10.80 21.86
C LYS A 189 3.44 -11.96 22.77
N ASP A 190 4.05 -13.11 22.50
CA ASP A 190 4.13 -14.20 23.46
C ASP A 190 5.01 -13.79 24.65
#